data_eb66300fb775d4476bf91632c9ce2869
#
_entry.id   eb66300fb775d4476bf91632c9ce2869
#
_cell.length_a   1.000
_cell.length_b   1.000
_cell.length_c   1.000
_cell.angle_alpha   90.00
_cell.angle_beta   90.00
_cell.angle_gamma   90.00
#
_symmetry.space_group_name_H-M   'P 1'
#
loop_
_entity.id
_entity.type
_entity.pdbx_description
1 polymer ?
#
loop_
_entity_poly.entity_id
_entity_poly.type
_entity_poly.pdbx_seq_one_letter_code
_entity_poly.pdbx_strand_id
1 'polypeptide(L)'
;MKKLPTRIFDFLTYQLENAPLDNALTTKYNGKWESYSTSKFSSLANQISSAFLKLKIKANDKIAMISSNNRNEWSVVDMGIAQIGVVNVPLYPTITSKDYEYTLNHSESKYCFVSDKIVYDKIMAIKNNLKDLKDIYSFDKIPGCKHWSELLSLGEKNLDKNILSRSKENVNPSDLATIIYTSGTTGTPKGVMLSHENIVSNV
;
A
#
# COMPACT_ATOMS: atom_id res chain seq x y z
N MET A 1 6.19 30.02 -8.07
CA MET A 1 4.94 29.27 -8.10
C MET A 1 5.12 27.98 -7.30
N LYS A 2 4.19 27.61 -6.40
CA LYS A 2 4.23 26.31 -5.72
C LYS A 2 3.99 25.21 -6.75
N LYS A 3 4.85 24.19 -6.75
CA LYS A 3 4.68 23.05 -7.66
C LYS A 3 3.45 22.24 -7.21
N LEU A 4 2.46 22.13 -8.09
CA LEU A 4 1.27 21.30 -7.82
C LEU A 4 1.63 19.81 -7.81
N PRO A 5 0.95 18.99 -7.03
CA PRO A 5 1.10 17.54 -7.06
C PRO A 5 0.87 16.98 -8.46
N THR A 6 1.72 16.06 -8.90
CA THR A 6 1.59 15.34 -10.18
C THR A 6 1.52 13.83 -9.98
N ARG A 7 1.90 13.35 -8.78
CA ARG A 7 1.84 11.95 -8.37
C ARG A 7 1.08 11.86 -7.05
N ILE A 8 0.47 10.73 -6.76
CA ILE A 8 -0.37 10.55 -5.56
C ILE A 8 0.38 10.95 -4.28
N PHE A 9 1.62 10.52 -4.12
CA PHE A 9 2.39 10.81 -2.91
C PHE A 9 2.89 12.26 -2.81
N ASP A 10 2.82 13.05 -3.89
CA ASP A 10 3.15 14.48 -3.86
C ASP A 10 2.15 15.25 -2.99
N PHE A 11 0.89 14.80 -2.89
CA PHE A 11 -0.11 15.42 -2.02
C PHE A 11 0.32 15.41 -0.55
N LEU A 12 0.95 14.32 -0.09
CA LEU A 12 1.43 14.23 1.28
C LEU A 12 2.56 15.23 1.55
N THR A 13 3.50 15.37 0.60
CA THR A 13 4.57 16.36 0.68
C THR A 13 4.01 17.78 0.63
N TYR A 14 3.09 18.03 -0.31
CA TYR A 14 2.44 19.34 -0.44
C TYR A 14 1.67 19.74 0.83
N GLN A 15 0.92 18.81 1.41
CA GLN A 15 0.20 19.05 2.67
C GLN A 15 1.17 19.33 3.83
N LEU A 16 2.26 18.54 3.93
CA LEU A 16 3.27 18.72 4.98
C LEU A 16 3.92 20.12 4.93
N GLU A 17 4.18 20.63 3.74
CA GLU A 17 4.86 21.91 3.53
C GLU A 17 3.93 23.12 3.61
N ASN A 18 2.64 22.97 3.28
CA ASN A 18 1.74 24.10 3.08
C ASN A 18 0.59 24.17 4.07
N ALA A 19 0.09 23.04 4.55
CA ALA A 19 -1.08 22.97 5.43
C ALA A 19 -1.02 21.70 6.31
N PRO A 20 0.00 21.55 7.18
CA PRO A 20 0.10 20.39 8.05
C PRO A 20 -1.07 20.32 9.02
N LEU A 21 -1.58 19.11 9.26
CA LEU A 21 -2.70 18.84 10.16
C LEU A 21 -2.25 17.91 11.29
N ASP A 22 -2.80 18.10 12.48
CA ASP A 22 -2.56 17.22 13.63
C ASP A 22 -3.33 15.89 13.50
N ASN A 23 -4.40 15.88 12.70
CA ASN A 23 -5.31 14.75 12.48
C ASN A 23 -5.55 14.50 10.98
N ALA A 24 -4.46 14.39 10.21
CA ALA A 24 -4.52 14.13 8.77
C ALA A 24 -5.18 12.79 8.41
N LEU A 25 -4.95 11.76 9.22
CA LEU A 25 -5.62 10.47 9.14
C LEU A 25 -6.24 10.15 10.49
N THR A 26 -7.47 9.66 10.49
CA THR A 26 -8.16 9.29 11.73
C THR A 26 -8.96 8.01 11.56
N THR A 27 -8.75 7.04 12.44
CA THR A 27 -9.45 5.76 12.45
C THR A 27 -9.97 5.46 13.85
N LYS A 28 -11.11 4.78 13.92
CA LYS A 28 -11.72 4.36 15.19
C LYS A 28 -11.33 2.92 15.52
N TYR A 29 -10.53 2.73 16.58
CA TYR A 29 -10.15 1.43 17.12
C TYR A 29 -10.85 1.21 18.46
N ASN A 30 -11.57 0.10 18.60
CA ASN A 30 -12.25 -0.27 19.86
C ASN A 30 -13.04 0.89 20.50
N GLY A 31 -13.73 1.65 19.64
CA GLY A 31 -14.55 2.79 20.08
C GLY A 31 -13.80 4.10 20.32
N LYS A 32 -12.47 4.11 20.26
CA LYS A 32 -11.62 5.31 20.42
C LYS A 32 -11.06 5.79 19.09
N TRP A 33 -11.06 7.10 18.88
CA TRP A 33 -10.45 7.72 17.72
C TRP A 33 -8.92 7.84 17.90
N GLU A 34 -8.18 7.36 16.91
CA GLU A 34 -6.73 7.50 16.84
C GLU A 34 -6.34 8.27 15.58
N SER A 35 -5.59 9.37 15.76
CA SER A 35 -5.19 10.24 14.67
C SER A 35 -3.69 10.19 14.40
N TYR A 36 -3.33 10.34 13.15
CA TYR A 36 -1.95 10.59 12.70
C TYR A 36 -1.87 12.01 12.14
N SER A 37 -0.89 12.77 12.61
CA SER A 37 -0.57 14.06 12.00
C SER A 37 0.03 13.87 10.60
N THR A 38 0.02 14.90 9.78
CA THR A 38 0.69 14.88 8.46
C THR A 38 2.16 14.50 8.60
N SER A 39 2.85 15.00 9.62
CA SER A 39 4.25 14.67 9.90
C SER A 39 4.44 13.19 10.24
N LYS A 40 3.59 12.63 11.13
CA LYS A 40 3.61 11.22 11.47
C LYS A 40 3.33 10.34 10.26
N PHE A 41 2.31 10.69 9.48
CA PHE A 41 1.95 9.97 8.24
C PHE A 41 3.14 9.93 7.27
N SER A 42 3.77 11.08 7.00
CA SER A 42 4.95 11.17 6.12
C SER A 42 6.12 10.33 6.64
N SER A 43 6.40 10.38 7.94
CA SER A 43 7.47 9.60 8.55
C SER A 43 7.23 8.11 8.40
N LEU A 44 6.04 7.61 8.72
CA LEU A 44 5.68 6.20 8.59
C LEU A 44 5.70 5.71 7.13
N ALA A 45 5.21 6.54 6.19
CA ALA A 45 5.28 6.22 4.75
C ALA A 45 6.75 6.10 4.28
N ASN A 46 7.65 6.98 4.74
CA ASN A 46 9.07 6.89 4.44
C ASN A 46 9.72 5.62 5.02
N GLN A 47 9.31 5.19 6.22
CA GLN A 47 9.77 3.92 6.81
C GLN A 47 9.32 2.72 5.98
N ILE A 48 8.05 2.68 5.52
CA ILE A 48 7.57 1.63 4.61
C ILE A 48 8.37 1.59 3.32
N SER A 49 8.60 2.74 2.68
CA SER A 49 9.44 2.84 1.47
C SER A 49 10.83 2.24 1.70
N SER A 50 11.49 2.65 2.80
CA SER A 50 12.84 2.20 3.13
C SER A 50 12.91 0.71 3.46
N ALA A 51 11.88 0.16 4.12
CA ALA A 51 11.77 -1.27 4.37
C ALA A 51 11.71 -2.06 3.06
N PHE A 52 10.85 -1.66 2.12
CA PHE A 52 10.71 -2.36 0.85
C PHE A 52 11.93 -2.20 -0.05
N LEU A 53 12.58 -1.05 -0.05
CA LEU A 53 13.89 -0.89 -0.71
C LEU A 53 14.93 -1.86 -0.13
N LYS A 54 14.97 -2.01 1.20
CA LYS A 54 15.85 -3.01 1.86
C LYS A 54 15.50 -4.45 1.48
N LEU A 55 14.22 -4.76 1.31
CA LEU A 55 13.73 -6.06 0.82
C LEU A 55 13.91 -6.24 -0.70
N LYS A 56 14.57 -5.27 -1.38
CA LYS A 56 14.88 -5.30 -2.82
C LYS A 56 13.64 -5.42 -3.71
N ILE A 57 12.54 -4.78 -3.31
CA ILE A 57 11.39 -4.61 -4.19
C ILE A 57 11.77 -3.63 -5.31
N LYS A 58 11.21 -3.83 -6.49
CA LYS A 58 11.50 -2.99 -7.67
C LYS A 58 10.28 -2.14 -8.03
N ALA A 59 10.51 -1.05 -8.73
CA ALA A 59 9.42 -0.34 -9.38
C ALA A 59 8.62 -1.29 -10.29
N ASN A 60 7.32 -1.09 -10.36
CA ASN A 60 6.34 -1.96 -11.02
C ASN A 60 6.11 -3.35 -10.36
N ASP A 61 6.80 -3.72 -9.29
CA ASP A 61 6.35 -4.84 -8.46
C ASP A 61 4.98 -4.50 -7.84
N LYS A 62 4.17 -5.51 -7.55
CA LYS A 62 2.82 -5.33 -7.03
C LYS A 62 2.74 -5.81 -5.60
N ILE A 63 1.98 -5.06 -4.81
CA ILE A 63 1.64 -5.40 -3.42
C ILE A 63 0.12 -5.38 -3.30
N ALA A 64 -0.46 -6.50 -2.89
CA ALA A 64 -1.89 -6.59 -2.64
C ALA A 64 -2.24 -6.04 -1.25
N MET A 65 -3.36 -5.34 -1.16
CA MET A 65 -3.87 -4.80 0.09
C MET A 65 -5.34 -5.14 0.26
N ILE A 66 -5.65 -5.85 1.36
CA ILE A 66 -6.99 -6.36 1.65
C ILE A 66 -7.39 -5.90 3.05
N SER A 67 -8.39 -5.05 3.15
CA SER A 67 -8.82 -4.51 4.43
C SER A 67 -10.34 -4.56 4.59
N SER A 68 -10.80 -5.08 5.73
CA SER A 68 -12.23 -5.17 6.08
C SER A 68 -12.83 -3.81 6.45
N ASN A 69 -12.00 -2.83 6.77
CA ASN A 69 -12.38 -1.46 7.14
C ASN A 69 -11.32 -0.45 6.70
N ASN A 70 -11.70 0.82 6.65
CA ASN A 70 -10.76 1.91 6.44
C ASN A 70 -9.90 2.10 7.70
N ARG A 71 -8.58 2.24 7.49
CA ARG A 71 -7.63 2.37 8.59
C ARG A 71 -6.37 3.15 8.18
N ASN A 72 -5.79 3.84 9.16
CA ASN A 72 -4.63 4.70 8.94
C ASN A 72 -3.44 3.93 8.34
N GLU A 73 -3.23 2.70 8.76
CA GLU A 73 -2.12 1.85 8.31
C GLU A 73 -2.19 1.57 6.81
N TRP A 74 -3.41 1.39 6.27
CA TRP A 74 -3.62 1.20 4.84
C TRP A 74 -3.08 2.38 4.03
N SER A 75 -3.45 3.61 4.44
CA SER A 75 -2.98 4.83 3.77
C SER A 75 -1.46 5.01 3.90
N VAL A 76 -0.89 4.64 5.05
CA VAL A 76 0.57 4.70 5.26
C VAL A 76 1.30 3.77 4.31
N VAL A 77 0.84 2.52 4.17
CA VAL A 77 1.46 1.54 3.27
C VAL A 77 1.30 1.98 1.83
N ASP A 78 0.10 2.42 1.42
CA ASP A 78 -0.18 2.89 0.07
C ASP A 78 0.75 4.03 -0.35
N MET A 79 0.86 5.09 0.47
CA MET A 79 1.80 6.18 0.21
C MET A 79 3.25 5.72 0.21
N GLY A 80 3.62 4.83 1.12
CA GLY A 80 4.99 4.31 1.23
C GLY A 80 5.41 3.53 -0.01
N ILE A 81 4.58 2.66 -0.54
CA ILE A 81 4.89 1.88 -1.75
C ILE A 81 4.84 2.74 -3.01
N ALA A 82 3.89 3.69 -3.09
CA ALA A 82 3.78 4.62 -4.21
C ALA A 82 5.05 5.49 -4.38
N GLN A 83 5.70 5.91 -3.28
CA GLN A 83 6.93 6.71 -3.29
C GLN A 83 8.12 6.03 -3.98
N ILE A 84 8.09 4.72 -4.16
CA ILE A 84 9.15 3.92 -4.76
C ILE A 84 8.70 3.20 -6.05
N GLY A 85 7.57 3.65 -6.62
CA GLY A 85 7.04 3.15 -7.90
C GLY A 85 6.46 1.73 -7.82
N VAL A 86 6.11 1.25 -6.62
CA VAL A 86 5.45 -0.04 -6.42
C VAL A 86 3.94 0.13 -6.55
N VAL A 87 3.32 -0.81 -7.24
CA VAL A 87 1.90 -0.74 -7.62
C VAL A 87 1.02 -1.34 -6.52
N ASN A 88 0.02 -0.59 -6.07
CA ASN A 88 -1.00 -1.09 -5.15
C ASN A 88 -2.05 -1.94 -5.89
N VAL A 89 -2.40 -3.09 -5.32
CA VAL A 89 -3.50 -3.94 -5.79
C VAL A 89 -4.53 -4.06 -4.67
N PRO A 90 -5.47 -3.10 -4.56
CA PRO A 90 -6.52 -3.14 -3.55
C PRO A 90 -7.55 -4.22 -3.91
N LEU A 91 -7.85 -5.11 -2.96
CA LEU A 91 -8.84 -6.17 -3.12
C LEU A 91 -9.91 -6.08 -2.05
N TYR A 92 -11.16 -6.38 -2.42
CA TYR A 92 -12.26 -6.40 -1.47
C TYR A 92 -12.14 -7.56 -0.48
N PRO A 93 -12.44 -7.38 0.81
CA PRO A 93 -12.35 -8.44 1.83
C PRO A 93 -13.45 -9.51 1.68
N THR A 94 -14.45 -9.25 0.86
CA THR A 94 -15.63 -10.10 0.67
C THR A 94 -15.55 -11.09 -0.47
N ILE A 95 -14.49 -11.00 -1.32
CA ILE A 95 -14.31 -11.93 -2.44
C ILE A 95 -13.92 -13.33 -1.94
N THR A 96 -14.10 -14.33 -2.82
CA THR A 96 -13.82 -15.73 -2.48
C THR A 96 -12.32 -16.01 -2.48
N SER A 97 -11.90 -17.12 -1.84
CA SER A 97 -10.50 -17.55 -1.89
C SER A 97 -10.04 -17.85 -3.32
N LYS A 98 -10.93 -18.35 -4.18
CA LYS A 98 -10.65 -18.57 -5.60
C LYS A 98 -10.36 -17.27 -6.34
N ASP A 99 -11.10 -16.20 -6.04
CA ASP A 99 -10.88 -14.89 -6.64
C ASP A 99 -9.57 -14.26 -6.12
N TYR A 100 -9.22 -14.47 -4.85
CA TYR A 100 -7.91 -14.09 -4.33
C TYR A 100 -6.78 -14.83 -5.02
N GLU A 101 -6.90 -16.15 -5.21
CA GLU A 101 -5.89 -16.95 -5.92
C GLU A 101 -5.68 -16.42 -7.34
N TYR A 102 -6.77 -16.20 -8.06
CA TYR A 102 -6.72 -15.63 -9.40
C TYR A 102 -6.05 -14.24 -9.41
N THR A 103 -6.54 -13.31 -8.60
CA THR A 103 -6.09 -11.91 -8.64
C THR A 103 -4.65 -11.74 -8.17
N LEU A 104 -4.24 -12.47 -7.14
CA LEU A 104 -2.86 -12.44 -6.63
C LEU A 104 -1.86 -13.02 -7.63
N ASN A 105 -2.21 -14.13 -8.30
CA ASN A 105 -1.38 -14.69 -9.35
C ASN A 105 -1.37 -13.86 -10.62
N HIS A 106 -2.53 -13.35 -11.06
CA HIS A 106 -2.65 -12.53 -12.27
C HIS A 106 -1.93 -11.18 -12.12
N SER A 107 -1.95 -10.59 -10.92
CA SER A 107 -1.19 -9.36 -10.63
C SER A 107 0.27 -9.62 -10.35
N GLU A 108 0.71 -10.87 -10.14
CA GLU A 108 2.06 -11.23 -9.70
C GLU A 108 2.45 -10.53 -8.39
N SER A 109 1.50 -10.42 -7.45
CA SER A 109 1.71 -9.71 -6.19
C SER A 109 2.82 -10.36 -5.36
N LYS A 110 3.85 -9.57 -5.03
CA LYS A 110 5.03 -10.06 -4.27
C LYS A 110 4.80 -10.10 -2.76
N TYR A 111 3.94 -9.22 -2.26
CA TYR A 111 3.55 -9.15 -0.85
C TYR A 111 2.05 -8.92 -0.75
N CYS A 112 1.48 -9.29 0.39
CA CYS A 112 0.07 -9.07 0.67
C CYS A 112 -0.08 -8.48 2.08
N PHE A 113 -0.84 -7.39 2.21
CA PHE A 113 -1.29 -6.87 3.49
C PHE A 113 -2.72 -7.31 3.75
N VAL A 114 -2.99 -7.75 4.97
CA VAL A 114 -4.32 -8.15 5.42
C VAL A 114 -4.69 -7.38 6.68
N SER A 115 -5.95 -6.97 6.81
CA SER A 115 -6.39 -6.22 8.00
C SER A 115 -6.45 -7.06 9.25
N ASP A 116 -6.96 -8.28 9.15
CA ASP A 116 -7.42 -9.10 10.27
C ASP A 116 -7.26 -10.61 10.00
N LYS A 117 -7.59 -11.41 11.03
CA LYS A 117 -7.46 -12.87 10.97
C LYS A 117 -8.38 -13.51 9.92
N ILE A 118 -9.55 -12.96 9.68
CA ILE A 118 -10.52 -13.54 8.72
C ILE A 118 -9.94 -13.49 7.32
N VAL A 119 -9.39 -12.33 6.92
CA VAL A 119 -8.74 -12.17 5.62
C VAL A 119 -7.45 -12.99 5.55
N TYR A 120 -6.65 -12.98 6.63
CA TYR A 120 -5.43 -13.79 6.71
C TYR A 120 -5.68 -15.28 6.46
N ASP A 121 -6.70 -15.85 7.13
CA ASP A 121 -7.03 -17.29 6.99
C ASP A 121 -7.46 -17.63 5.54
N LYS A 122 -8.19 -16.74 4.87
CA LYS A 122 -8.56 -16.91 3.44
C LYS A 122 -7.32 -16.98 2.53
N ILE A 123 -6.32 -16.11 2.77
CA ILE A 123 -5.08 -16.11 1.98
C ILE A 123 -4.22 -17.33 2.33
N MET A 124 -4.13 -17.70 3.59
CA MET A 124 -3.39 -18.89 4.02
C MET A 124 -3.94 -20.19 3.42
N ALA A 125 -5.26 -20.29 3.25
CA ALA A 125 -5.90 -21.45 2.62
C ALA A 125 -5.45 -21.70 1.16
N ILE A 126 -5.00 -20.65 0.47
CA ILE A 126 -4.55 -20.71 -0.93
C ILE A 126 -3.04 -20.47 -1.10
N LYS A 127 -2.31 -20.26 -0.01
CA LYS A 127 -0.91 -19.81 -0.06
C LYS A 127 -0.02 -20.67 -0.94
N ASN A 128 -0.21 -21.99 -0.92
CA ASN A 128 0.58 -22.92 -1.71
C ASN A 128 0.38 -22.77 -3.23
N ASN A 129 -0.71 -22.14 -3.65
CA ASN A 129 -1.04 -21.88 -5.05
C ASN A 129 -0.54 -20.51 -5.53
N LEU A 130 -0.03 -19.65 -4.61
CA LEU A 130 0.44 -18.30 -4.92
C LEU A 130 1.92 -18.33 -5.29
N LYS A 131 2.19 -18.18 -6.60
CA LYS A 131 3.52 -18.41 -7.20
C LYS A 131 4.55 -17.34 -6.82
N ASP A 132 4.12 -16.10 -6.73
CA ASP A 132 4.99 -14.93 -6.57
C ASP A 132 5.00 -14.36 -5.15
N LEU A 133 4.05 -14.76 -4.29
CA LEU A 133 3.86 -14.22 -2.98
C LEU A 133 5.00 -14.62 -2.03
N LYS A 134 5.83 -13.65 -1.66
CA LYS A 134 6.97 -13.85 -0.75
C LYS A 134 6.54 -13.87 0.71
N ASP A 135 5.65 -12.90 1.09
CA ASP A 135 5.27 -12.74 2.49
C ASP A 135 3.90 -12.08 2.64
N ILE A 136 3.30 -12.26 3.82
CA ILE A 136 2.05 -11.64 4.23
C ILE A 136 2.30 -10.83 5.50
N TYR A 137 1.83 -9.59 5.52
CA TYR A 137 1.86 -8.72 6.69
C TYR A 137 0.44 -8.41 7.14
N SER A 138 0.20 -8.41 8.43
CA SER A 138 -1.10 -8.02 8.99
C SER A 138 -1.06 -6.65 9.66
N PHE A 139 -2.17 -5.95 9.62
CA PHE A 139 -2.35 -4.73 10.39
C PHE A 139 -2.74 -5.03 11.84
N ASP A 140 -3.55 -6.06 12.09
CA ASP A 140 -3.80 -6.58 13.43
C ASP A 140 -2.71 -7.59 13.84
N LYS A 141 -2.45 -7.71 15.13
CA LYS A 141 -1.54 -8.73 15.64
C LYS A 141 -2.19 -10.11 15.54
N ILE A 142 -1.69 -10.94 14.61
CA ILE A 142 -2.19 -12.30 14.35
C ILE A 142 -1.07 -13.29 14.66
N PRO A 143 -1.29 -14.30 15.52
CA PRO A 143 -0.29 -15.35 15.76
C PRO A 143 0.13 -16.02 14.46
N GLY A 144 1.44 -16.12 14.24
CA GLY A 144 2.02 -16.75 13.03
C GLY A 144 2.04 -15.87 11.77
N CYS A 145 1.52 -14.65 11.83
CA CYS A 145 1.62 -13.66 10.75
C CYS A 145 2.59 -12.54 11.14
N LYS A 146 3.41 -12.09 10.19
CA LYS A 146 4.23 -10.88 10.38
C LYS A 146 3.33 -9.67 10.55
N HIS A 147 3.65 -8.85 11.55
CA HIS A 147 2.93 -7.61 11.77
C HIS A 147 3.58 -6.46 10.99
N TRP A 148 2.80 -5.56 10.42
CA TRP A 148 3.29 -4.44 9.61
C TRP A 148 4.30 -3.54 10.32
N SER A 149 4.26 -3.48 11.67
CA SER A 149 5.24 -2.74 12.46
C SER A 149 6.67 -3.28 12.33
N GLU A 150 6.84 -4.54 11.90
CA GLU A 150 8.16 -5.09 11.60
C GLU A 150 8.78 -4.39 10.39
N LEU A 151 7.96 -4.02 9.40
CA LEU A 151 8.41 -3.20 8.27
C LEU A 151 8.76 -1.78 8.72
N LEU A 152 7.98 -1.18 9.62
CA LEU A 152 8.32 0.13 10.18
C LEU A 152 9.68 0.09 10.87
N SER A 153 9.91 -0.89 11.72
CA SER A 153 11.20 -1.07 12.43
C SER A 153 12.35 -1.34 11.46
N LEU A 154 12.12 -2.15 10.41
CA LEU A 154 13.11 -2.40 9.37
C LEU A 154 13.45 -1.13 8.59
N GLY A 155 12.42 -0.37 8.22
CA GLY A 155 12.57 0.88 7.48
C GLY A 155 13.25 1.97 8.28
N GLU A 156 12.93 2.13 9.56
CA GLU A 156 13.58 3.09 10.46
C GLU A 156 15.08 2.83 10.55
N LYS A 157 15.49 1.58 10.72
CA LYS A 157 16.91 1.18 10.78
C LYS A 157 17.67 1.37 9.46
N ASN A 158 16.97 1.42 8.33
CA ASN A 158 17.56 1.49 7.00
C ASN A 158 17.17 2.76 6.24
N LEU A 159 16.65 3.78 6.94
CA LEU A 159 16.23 5.03 6.31
C LEU A 159 17.44 5.82 5.81
N ASP A 160 17.60 5.86 4.50
CA ASP A 160 18.53 6.73 3.80
C ASP A 160 17.72 7.76 2.98
N LYS A 161 17.81 9.02 3.40
CA LYS A 161 17.05 10.12 2.77
C LYS A 161 17.47 10.34 1.31
N ASN A 162 18.73 10.12 0.96
CA ASN A 162 19.23 10.31 -0.40
C ASN A 162 18.70 9.20 -1.33
N ILE A 163 18.73 7.94 -0.88
CA ILE A 163 18.18 6.82 -1.63
C ILE A 163 16.68 7.02 -1.83
N LEU A 164 15.97 7.39 -0.78
CA LEU A 164 14.52 7.63 -0.84
C LEU A 164 14.17 8.80 -1.77
N SER A 165 14.91 9.92 -1.73
CA SER A 165 14.70 11.05 -2.63
C SER A 165 14.86 10.64 -4.08
N ARG A 166 15.94 9.94 -4.40
CA ARG A 166 16.18 9.42 -5.77
C ARG A 166 15.08 8.46 -6.22
N SER A 167 14.60 7.60 -5.32
CA SER A 167 13.49 6.69 -5.64
C SER A 167 12.22 7.45 -5.99
N LYS A 168 11.88 8.49 -5.22
CA LYS A 168 10.74 9.38 -5.49
C LYS A 168 10.90 10.13 -6.81
N GLU A 169 12.11 10.62 -7.12
CA GLU A 169 12.40 11.34 -8.36
C GLU A 169 12.26 10.47 -9.61
N ASN A 170 12.54 9.17 -9.49
CA ASN A 170 12.42 8.20 -10.58
C ASN A 170 10.98 7.78 -10.90
N VAL A 171 10.00 8.11 -10.07
CA VAL A 171 8.58 7.82 -10.34
C VAL A 171 7.99 8.94 -11.19
N ASN A 172 7.47 8.58 -12.37
CA ASN A 172 6.84 9.51 -13.29
C ASN A 172 5.31 9.58 -13.06
N PRO A 173 4.65 10.69 -13.40
CA PRO A 173 3.19 10.79 -13.34
C PRO A 173 2.46 9.72 -14.16
N SER A 174 3.04 9.29 -15.29
CA SER A 174 2.51 8.25 -16.17
C SER A 174 2.76 6.83 -15.68
N ASP A 175 3.58 6.63 -14.64
CA ASP A 175 3.83 5.30 -14.10
C ASP A 175 2.57 4.73 -13.43
N LEU A 176 2.41 3.42 -13.50
CA LEU A 176 1.30 2.71 -12.92
C LEU A 176 1.29 2.85 -11.40
N ALA A 177 0.18 3.32 -10.85
CA ALA A 177 0.00 3.51 -9.40
C ALA A 177 -0.81 2.40 -8.76
N THR A 178 -1.86 1.93 -9.44
CA THR A 178 -2.76 0.90 -8.90
C THR A 178 -3.39 0.05 -9.99
N ILE A 179 -3.77 -1.19 -9.62
CA ILE A 179 -4.58 -2.10 -10.45
C ILE A 179 -5.84 -2.44 -9.66
N ILE A 180 -6.99 -1.96 -10.12
CA ILE A 180 -8.29 -2.20 -9.48
C ILE A 180 -9.01 -3.32 -10.22
N TYR A 181 -9.26 -4.44 -9.53
CA TYR A 181 -10.00 -5.55 -10.11
C TYR A 181 -11.50 -5.33 -10.03
N THR A 182 -12.16 -5.44 -11.19
CA THR A 182 -13.61 -5.33 -11.33
C THR A 182 -14.20 -6.63 -11.85
N SER A 183 -15.47 -6.91 -11.51
CA SER A 183 -16.21 -8.04 -12.08
C SER A 183 -16.42 -7.78 -13.58
N GLY A 184 -15.67 -8.50 -14.42
CA GLY A 184 -15.87 -8.43 -15.87
C GLY A 184 -17.22 -9.07 -16.28
N THR A 185 -17.81 -8.59 -17.35
CA THR A 185 -19.02 -9.16 -17.99
C THR A 185 -18.86 -10.64 -18.35
N THR A 186 -17.64 -11.14 -18.44
CA THR A 186 -17.27 -12.53 -18.77
C THR A 186 -17.05 -13.42 -17.53
N GLY A 187 -17.33 -12.94 -16.31
CA GLY A 187 -17.17 -13.70 -15.08
C GLY A 187 -15.74 -13.75 -14.50
N THR A 188 -14.72 -13.43 -15.28
CA THR A 188 -13.32 -13.35 -14.79
C THR A 188 -12.98 -11.91 -14.46
N PRO A 189 -12.45 -11.62 -13.23
CA PRO A 189 -12.07 -10.26 -12.86
C PRO A 189 -11.03 -9.66 -13.81
N LYS A 190 -11.21 -8.39 -14.17
CA LYS A 190 -10.28 -7.62 -15.00
C LYS A 190 -9.59 -6.56 -14.18
N GLY A 191 -8.27 -6.43 -14.33
CA GLY A 191 -7.47 -5.41 -13.66
C GLY A 191 -7.46 -4.10 -14.43
N VAL A 192 -8.14 -3.09 -13.92
CA VAL A 192 -8.08 -1.72 -14.46
C VAL A 192 -6.80 -1.06 -13.97
N MET A 193 -5.95 -0.66 -14.91
CA MET A 193 -4.65 -0.05 -14.65
C MET A 193 -4.79 1.47 -14.62
N LEU A 194 -4.41 2.10 -13.50
CA LEU A 194 -4.44 3.56 -13.35
C LEU A 194 -3.05 4.08 -13.01
N SER A 195 -2.60 5.10 -13.77
CA SER A 195 -1.35 5.82 -13.47
C SER A 195 -1.56 6.83 -12.33
N HIS A 196 -0.45 7.39 -11.83
CA HIS A 196 -0.52 8.49 -10.87
C HIS A 196 -1.32 9.67 -11.43
N GLU A 197 -1.07 10.06 -12.69
CA GLU A 197 -1.76 11.18 -13.33
C GLU A 197 -3.26 10.93 -13.53
N ASN A 198 -3.68 9.69 -13.82
CA ASN A 198 -5.11 9.36 -13.92
C ASN A 198 -5.85 9.64 -12.61
N ILE A 199 -5.21 9.40 -11.47
CA ILE A 199 -5.79 9.64 -10.15
C ILE A 199 -5.72 11.12 -9.81
N VAL A 200 -4.56 11.75 -10.00
CA VAL A 200 -4.32 13.17 -9.67
C VAL A 200 -5.19 14.11 -10.50
N SER A 201 -5.48 13.77 -11.77
CA SER A 201 -6.33 14.61 -12.63
C SER A 201 -7.80 14.71 -12.16
N ASN A 202 -8.21 13.87 -11.21
CA ASN A 202 -9.55 13.87 -10.62
C ASN A 202 -9.63 14.55 -9.25
N VAL A 203 -8.54 15.16 -8.77
CA VAL A 203 -8.44 15.87 -7.51
C VAL A 203 -8.21 17.34 -7.75
#